data_6e799a6725ebca80510b9f10cfc8da5a
#
_entry.id   6e799a6725ebca80510b9f10cfc8da5a
#
_cell.length_a   1.000
_cell.length_b   1.000
_cell.length_c   1.000
_cell.angle_alpha   90.00
_cell.angle_beta   90.00
_cell.angle_gamma   90.00
#
_symmetry.space_group_name_H-M   'P 1'
#
loop_
_entity.id
_entity.type
_entity.pdbx_description
1 polymer ?
#
loop_
_entity_poly.entity_id
_entity_poly.type
_entity_poly.pdbx_seq_one_letter_code
_entity_poly.pdbx_strand_id
1 'polypeptide(L)'
;MKDLSDYRKHGEMPRLIVVIDEFQVLFSDSSTKEKERVEAYLTNILKKGRSYGVHLILATQTMHDADSNKSLMAQIANHIASPMDAEDSESILSDDVACELVRPEGIFNNNGGHQKYHTKMSIPKAPDDFKPFIKRIHKEFNQRNLAPIEHKIYNGETPLEMPNTLKTNEMRLHLGKEVDYDQKDLIVEFESNESHLLVVSQDLNARIALMKLFAQNFKTANKELLFYNAEKRLVRELDELKKHHITPMRSPLMSVLDTAMNPNSVLMIDNLNEAKELHDKIEVEKLKSFLEKATDNEQYCIIFAHDFKQINANYNLDKLKELLNNHFKQRLAFKCNRENLSVLKSEQKLHELNARLINASKDSHTEFKPFSL
;
A
#
# COMPACT_ATOMS: atom_id res chain seq x y z
N MET A 1 -2.77 24.58 23.20
CA MET A 1 -2.61 23.37 24.04
C MET A 1 -1.19 22.86 23.89
N LYS A 2 -0.49 22.66 25.00
CA LYS A 2 0.94 22.25 24.96
C LYS A 2 1.11 20.73 25.11
N ASP A 3 0.21 20.06 25.81
CA ASP A 3 0.31 18.62 26.09
C ASP A 3 -1.08 18.00 26.40
N LEU A 4 -1.10 16.69 26.65
CA LEU A 4 -2.32 15.94 27.01
C LEU A 4 -2.96 16.44 28.32
N SER A 5 -2.15 16.87 29.30
CA SER A 5 -2.66 17.37 30.58
C SER A 5 -3.45 18.67 30.38
N ASP A 6 -2.96 19.50 29.48
CA ASP A 6 -3.61 20.76 29.12
C ASP A 6 -4.91 20.51 28.31
N TYR A 7 -4.88 19.54 27.39
CA TYR A 7 -6.05 19.13 26.64
C TYR A 7 -7.18 18.60 27.55
N ARG A 8 -6.84 17.75 28.54
CA ARG A 8 -7.80 17.12 29.46
C ARG A 8 -8.55 18.08 30.37
N LYS A 9 -8.12 19.34 30.43
CA LYS A 9 -8.91 20.40 31.09
C LYS A 9 -10.12 20.83 30.27
N HIS A 10 -10.14 20.52 28.98
CA HIS A 10 -11.16 20.97 28.03
C HIS A 10 -11.93 19.83 27.37
N GLY A 11 -11.44 18.59 27.47
CA GLY A 11 -12.09 17.43 26.87
C GLY A 11 -11.44 16.10 27.27
N GLU A 12 -12.12 14.99 26.99
CA GLU A 12 -11.59 13.66 27.20
C GLU A 12 -10.70 13.24 26.01
N MET A 13 -9.50 12.75 26.31
CA MET A 13 -8.63 12.15 25.33
C MET A 13 -8.01 10.87 25.90
N PRO A 14 -8.25 9.71 25.27
CA PRO A 14 -7.66 8.45 25.70
C PRO A 14 -6.13 8.45 25.47
N ARG A 15 -5.42 7.61 26.21
CA ARG A 15 -4.04 7.28 25.87
C ARG A 15 -4.02 6.33 24.71
N LEU A 16 -3.08 6.54 23.79
CA LEU A 16 -2.79 5.64 22.68
C LEU A 16 -1.61 4.75 23.09
N ILE A 17 -1.80 3.43 23.03
CA ILE A 17 -0.72 2.47 23.24
C ILE A 17 -0.43 1.81 21.90
N VAL A 18 0.79 1.97 21.43
CA VAL A 18 1.30 1.33 20.20
C VAL A 18 2.12 0.12 20.64
N VAL A 19 1.72 -1.07 20.24
CA VAL A 19 2.46 -2.31 20.51
C VAL A 19 3.01 -2.84 19.20
N ILE A 20 4.32 -3.05 19.14
CA ILE A 20 4.99 -3.63 17.99
C ILE A 20 5.69 -4.89 18.47
N ASP A 21 5.17 -6.04 18.07
CA ASP A 21 5.78 -7.33 18.30
C ASP A 21 6.76 -7.63 17.17
N GLU A 22 7.89 -8.29 17.49
CA GLU A 22 9.00 -8.54 16.56
C GLU A 22 9.47 -7.28 15.82
N PHE A 23 9.67 -6.18 16.58
CA PHE A 23 10.00 -4.87 16.00
C PHE A 23 11.30 -4.88 15.19
N GLN A 24 12.24 -5.80 15.43
CA GLN A 24 13.47 -5.95 14.67
C GLN A 24 13.21 -6.24 13.18
N VAL A 25 12.08 -6.88 12.85
CA VAL A 25 11.69 -7.15 11.44
C VAL A 25 11.53 -5.86 10.63
N LEU A 26 11.20 -4.74 11.28
CA LEU A 26 11.13 -3.44 10.61
C LEU A 26 12.49 -2.97 10.07
N PHE A 27 13.57 -3.60 10.51
CA PHE A 27 14.93 -3.25 10.15
C PHE A 27 15.65 -4.33 9.33
N SER A 28 15.17 -5.57 9.29
CA SER A 28 15.89 -6.69 8.67
C SER A 28 15.94 -6.58 7.14
N ASP A 29 14.80 -6.51 6.46
CA ASP A 29 14.70 -6.58 5.00
C ASP A 29 14.54 -5.22 4.30
N SER A 30 14.71 -4.13 5.03
CA SER A 30 14.47 -2.78 4.54
C SER A 30 15.71 -2.14 3.93
N SER A 31 15.54 -1.29 2.92
CA SER A 31 16.62 -0.44 2.40
C SER A 31 17.11 0.53 3.49
N THR A 32 18.35 1.03 3.37
CA THR A 32 18.91 2.00 4.32
C THR A 32 17.98 3.19 4.55
N LYS A 33 17.37 3.71 3.49
CA LYS A 33 16.45 4.86 3.55
C LYS A 33 15.15 4.55 4.31
N GLU A 34 14.64 3.32 4.19
CA GLU A 34 13.47 2.85 4.94
C GLU A 34 13.80 2.67 6.42
N LYS A 35 14.95 2.09 6.73
CA LYS A 35 15.45 1.96 8.11
C LYS A 35 15.55 3.32 8.80
N GLU A 36 16.18 4.29 8.16
CA GLU A 36 16.29 5.68 8.67
C GLU A 36 14.91 6.31 8.92
N ARG A 37 13.96 6.05 8.04
CA ARG A 37 12.59 6.57 8.17
C ARG A 37 11.85 5.93 9.34
N VAL A 38 11.94 4.62 9.51
CA VAL A 38 11.34 3.89 10.64
C VAL A 38 11.97 4.38 11.96
N GLU A 39 13.28 4.48 12.02
CA GLU A 39 14.00 5.00 13.19
C GLU A 39 13.56 6.41 13.54
N ALA A 40 13.40 7.28 12.54
CA ALA A 40 12.94 8.65 12.77
C ALA A 40 11.53 8.71 13.35
N TYR A 41 10.60 7.86 12.87
CA TYR A 41 9.24 7.79 13.41
C TYR A 41 9.22 7.27 14.85
N LEU A 42 9.89 6.15 15.12
CA LEU A 42 9.96 5.58 16.49
C LEU A 42 10.63 6.55 17.46
N THR A 43 11.73 7.16 17.06
CA THR A 43 12.43 8.19 17.84
C THR A 43 11.51 9.39 18.16
N ASN A 44 10.72 9.84 17.21
CA ASN A 44 9.79 10.94 17.43
C ASN A 44 8.69 10.56 18.44
N ILE A 45 8.16 9.33 18.36
CA ILE A 45 7.20 8.81 19.34
C ILE A 45 7.84 8.73 20.73
N LEU A 46 9.04 8.17 20.85
CA LEU A 46 9.75 8.04 22.13
C LEU A 46 10.03 9.40 22.77
N LYS A 47 10.47 10.38 21.98
CA LYS A 47 10.79 11.74 22.48
C LYS A 47 9.58 12.55 22.88
N LYS A 48 8.49 12.48 22.09
CA LYS A 48 7.34 13.38 22.23
C LYS A 48 6.08 12.68 22.71
N GLY A 49 5.96 11.38 22.51
CA GLY A 49 4.73 10.65 22.75
C GLY A 49 4.17 10.81 24.16
N ARG A 50 5.05 10.80 25.18
CA ARG A 50 4.66 10.98 26.58
C ARG A 50 3.82 12.25 26.81
N SER A 51 4.22 13.37 26.21
CA SER A 51 3.50 14.65 26.37
C SER A 51 2.14 14.65 25.68
N TYR A 52 1.96 13.80 24.64
CA TYR A 52 0.72 13.66 23.90
C TYR A 52 -0.11 12.43 24.32
N GLY A 53 0.36 11.67 25.32
CA GLY A 53 -0.32 10.46 25.80
C GLY A 53 -0.18 9.25 24.87
N VAL A 54 0.84 9.24 24.03
CA VAL A 54 1.22 8.11 23.18
C VAL A 54 2.33 7.32 23.85
N HIS A 55 2.12 6.01 24.00
CA HIS A 55 3.07 5.10 24.65
C HIS A 55 3.43 3.99 23.66
N LEU A 56 4.72 3.62 23.62
CA LEU A 56 5.25 2.60 22.74
C LEU A 56 5.70 1.39 23.55
N ILE A 57 5.29 0.19 23.14
CA ILE A 57 5.77 -1.08 23.67
C ILE A 57 6.39 -1.82 22.48
N LEU A 58 7.69 -2.09 22.58
CA LEU A 58 8.44 -2.87 21.60
C LEU A 58 8.75 -4.23 22.19
N ALA A 59 8.44 -5.30 21.46
CA ALA A 59 8.80 -6.66 21.84
C ALA A 59 9.67 -7.30 20.74
N THR A 60 10.61 -8.15 21.15
CA THR A 60 11.49 -8.88 20.23
C THR A 60 11.99 -10.14 20.90
N GLN A 61 12.33 -11.15 20.11
CA GLN A 61 13.01 -12.37 20.56
C GLN A 61 14.53 -12.21 20.53
N THR A 62 15.07 -11.32 19.69
CA THR A 62 16.50 -11.07 19.58
C THR A 62 16.78 -9.62 19.20
N MET A 63 17.95 -9.14 19.58
CA MET A 63 18.44 -7.80 19.24
C MET A 63 19.42 -7.77 18.05
N HIS A 64 19.80 -8.94 17.49
CA HIS A 64 20.82 -9.02 16.44
C HIS A 64 20.59 -8.06 15.26
N ASP A 65 19.36 -7.96 14.79
CA ASP A 65 19.01 -7.04 13.68
C ASP A 65 18.75 -5.59 14.15
N ALA A 66 18.56 -5.39 15.44
CA ALA A 66 18.26 -4.10 16.05
C ALA A 66 19.51 -3.35 16.54
N ASP A 67 20.68 -3.99 16.56
CA ASP A 67 21.95 -3.40 17.02
C ASP A 67 22.40 -2.15 16.25
N SER A 68 21.91 -1.99 15.01
CA SER A 68 22.11 -0.75 14.24
C SER A 68 21.41 0.49 14.85
N ASN A 69 20.50 0.30 15.84
CA ASN A 69 19.63 1.35 16.37
C ASN A 69 19.93 1.71 17.83
N LYS A 70 21.21 1.76 18.21
CA LYS A 70 21.64 2.17 19.57
C LYS A 70 21.05 3.49 20.02
N SER A 71 20.83 4.43 19.09
CA SER A 71 20.22 5.73 19.39
C SER A 71 18.74 5.62 19.78
N LEU A 72 18.03 4.66 19.18
CA LEU A 72 16.63 4.36 19.51
C LEU A 72 16.53 3.70 20.90
N MET A 73 17.35 2.68 21.15
CA MET A 73 17.36 1.93 22.40
C MET A 73 17.72 2.81 23.60
N ALA A 74 18.65 3.74 23.45
CA ALA A 74 19.03 4.68 24.49
C ALA A 74 17.88 5.62 24.96
N GLN A 75 16.78 5.69 24.21
CA GLN A 75 15.61 6.51 24.57
C GLN A 75 14.52 5.72 25.29
N ILE A 76 14.66 4.41 25.36
CA ILE A 76 13.73 3.52 26.07
C ILE A 76 14.21 3.43 27.53
N ALA A 77 13.41 3.94 28.44
CA ALA A 77 13.79 3.96 29.85
C ALA A 77 13.43 2.65 30.58
N ASN A 78 12.36 1.97 30.14
CA ASN A 78 11.85 0.77 30.82
C ASN A 78 12.15 -0.46 29.98
N HIS A 79 12.89 -1.40 30.54
CA HIS A 79 13.23 -2.69 29.93
C HIS A 79 12.66 -3.82 30.75
N ILE A 80 12.17 -4.85 30.07
CA ILE A 80 11.82 -6.15 30.68
C ILE A 80 12.57 -7.21 29.89
N ALA A 81 13.43 -7.95 30.58
CA ALA A 81 14.20 -9.04 30.00
C ALA A 81 13.72 -10.38 30.56
N SER A 82 13.43 -11.33 29.67
CA SER A 82 13.22 -12.75 29.97
C SER A 82 14.56 -13.50 29.84
N PRO A 83 14.64 -14.81 30.16
CA PRO A 83 15.81 -15.61 29.81
C PRO A 83 16.18 -15.48 28.33
N MET A 84 17.41 -15.06 28.06
CA MET A 84 17.95 -14.81 26.71
C MET A 84 19.45 -15.10 26.69
N ASP A 85 20.09 -15.03 25.53
CA ASP A 85 21.54 -15.14 25.46
C ASP A 85 22.28 -13.92 26.01
N ALA A 86 23.58 -14.03 26.20
CA ALA A 86 24.39 -12.98 26.83
C ALA A 86 24.46 -11.71 25.97
N GLU A 87 24.52 -11.83 24.62
CA GLU A 87 24.64 -10.72 23.69
C GLU A 87 23.35 -9.87 23.67
N ASP A 88 22.19 -10.52 23.63
CA ASP A 88 20.91 -9.86 23.75
C ASP A 88 20.72 -9.21 25.13
N SER A 89 21.18 -9.87 26.19
CA SER A 89 21.15 -9.32 27.55
C SER A 89 22.00 -8.06 27.67
N GLU A 90 23.24 -8.08 27.17
CA GLU A 90 24.10 -6.89 27.16
C GLU A 90 23.49 -5.73 26.36
N SER A 91 22.84 -6.03 25.22
CA SER A 91 22.18 -5.03 24.39
C SER A 91 21.02 -4.31 25.11
N ILE A 92 20.26 -5.04 25.96
CA ILE A 92 19.06 -4.50 26.65
C ILE A 92 19.38 -3.98 28.05
N LEU A 93 20.22 -4.71 28.80
CA LEU A 93 20.46 -4.47 30.22
C LEU A 93 21.85 -3.90 30.53
N SER A 94 22.71 -3.77 29.52
CA SER A 94 24.14 -3.43 29.69
C SER A 94 24.85 -4.41 30.65
N ASP A 95 24.40 -5.66 30.67
CA ASP A 95 24.84 -6.74 31.56
C ASP A 95 24.34 -8.10 30.99
N ASP A 96 25.10 -9.15 31.20
CA ASP A 96 24.76 -10.52 30.76
C ASP A 96 23.80 -11.27 31.71
N VAL A 97 23.34 -10.62 32.75
CA VAL A 97 22.57 -11.21 33.86
C VAL A 97 21.30 -11.95 33.42
N ALA A 98 20.70 -11.60 32.29
CA ALA A 98 19.50 -12.30 31.81
C ALA A 98 19.80 -13.68 31.23
N CYS A 99 21.05 -14.04 30.93
CA CYS A 99 21.43 -15.37 30.48
C CYS A 99 21.38 -16.41 31.63
N GLU A 100 21.47 -15.97 32.86
CA GLU A 100 21.40 -16.83 34.05
C GLU A 100 19.96 -17.05 34.54
N LEU A 101 18.97 -16.36 33.97
CA LEU A 101 17.57 -16.49 34.37
C LEU A 101 16.97 -17.83 33.97
N VAL A 102 16.11 -18.36 34.87
CA VAL A 102 15.32 -19.53 34.58
C VAL A 102 13.82 -19.18 34.63
N ARG A 103 13.06 -19.57 33.63
CA ARG A 103 11.61 -19.32 33.64
C ARG A 103 10.96 -19.79 34.94
N PRO A 104 10.10 -19.00 35.58
CA PRO A 104 9.45 -17.76 35.13
C PRO A 104 10.16 -16.45 35.53
N GLU A 105 11.45 -16.46 35.78
CA GLU A 105 12.19 -15.28 36.21
C GLU A 105 12.35 -14.30 35.06
N GLY A 106 12.44 -13.02 35.43
CA GLY A 106 12.74 -11.89 34.53
C GLY A 106 13.40 -10.74 35.27
N ILE A 107 13.94 -9.78 34.54
CA ILE A 107 14.49 -8.54 35.07
C ILE A 107 13.67 -7.38 34.55
N PHE A 108 13.24 -6.53 35.47
CA PHE A 108 12.71 -5.21 35.16
C PHE A 108 13.79 -4.16 35.47
N ASN A 109 13.98 -3.23 34.52
CA ASN A 109 14.86 -2.09 34.68
C ASN A 109 14.12 -0.82 34.22
N ASN A 110 14.12 0.22 35.03
CA ASN A 110 13.42 1.47 34.74
C ASN A 110 14.38 2.66 34.47
N ASN A 111 15.64 2.37 34.23
CA ASN A 111 16.66 3.38 34.01
C ASN A 111 17.65 3.01 32.86
N GLY A 112 17.10 2.73 31.68
CA GLY A 112 17.90 2.55 30.46
C GLY A 112 18.91 1.40 30.51
N GLY A 113 18.60 0.31 31.25
CA GLY A 113 19.46 -0.87 31.30
C GLY A 113 20.60 -0.81 32.34
N HIS A 114 20.76 0.29 33.11
CA HIS A 114 21.84 0.38 34.11
C HIS A 114 21.71 -0.69 35.19
N GLN A 115 22.75 -1.49 35.41
CA GLN A 115 22.84 -2.60 36.37
C GLN A 115 22.28 -2.29 37.77
N LYS A 116 22.61 -1.11 38.31
CA LYS A 116 22.16 -0.69 39.63
C LYS A 116 20.65 -0.70 39.85
N TYR A 117 19.90 -0.65 38.77
CA TYR A 117 18.42 -0.56 38.78
C TYR A 117 17.75 -1.86 38.33
N HIS A 118 18.52 -2.96 38.25
CA HIS A 118 17.95 -4.26 37.95
C HIS A 118 17.07 -4.74 39.10
N THR A 119 15.84 -5.10 38.81
CA THR A 119 14.91 -5.68 39.77
C THR A 119 14.48 -7.03 39.25
N LYS A 120 14.87 -8.09 39.96
CA LYS A 120 14.43 -9.46 39.63
C LYS A 120 12.93 -9.59 39.89
N MET A 121 12.20 -10.18 38.98
CA MET A 121 10.76 -10.35 39.05
C MET A 121 10.35 -11.74 38.57
N SER A 122 9.16 -12.17 38.94
CA SER A 122 8.54 -13.36 38.35
C SER A 122 7.56 -12.93 37.27
N ILE A 123 7.74 -13.47 36.08
CA ILE A 123 6.83 -13.20 34.95
C ILE A 123 5.67 -14.19 35.05
N PRO A 124 4.42 -13.75 35.23
CA PRO A 124 3.30 -14.65 35.35
C PRO A 124 3.06 -15.40 34.05
N LYS A 125 2.68 -16.67 34.14
CA LYS A 125 2.27 -17.46 32.98
C LYS A 125 1.00 -16.85 32.37
N ALA A 126 0.99 -16.72 31.06
CA ALA A 126 -0.21 -16.35 30.33
C ALA A 126 -1.31 -17.41 30.56
N PRO A 127 -2.57 -17.01 30.70
CA PRO A 127 -3.68 -17.95 30.83
C PRO A 127 -3.82 -18.82 29.57
N ASP A 128 -4.14 -20.09 29.75
CA ASP A 128 -4.34 -21.00 28.61
C ASP A 128 -5.63 -20.64 27.80
N ASP A 129 -6.59 -19.97 28.43
CA ASP A 129 -7.78 -19.40 27.74
C ASP A 129 -7.98 -17.91 28.11
N PHE A 130 -7.87 -17.05 27.10
CA PHE A 130 -8.08 -15.62 27.25
C PHE A 130 -9.56 -15.19 27.21
N LYS A 131 -10.48 -16.07 26.80
CA LYS A 131 -11.90 -15.70 26.63
C LYS A 131 -12.56 -15.13 27.89
N PRO A 132 -12.35 -15.68 29.10
CA PRO A 132 -12.91 -15.11 30.33
C PRO A 132 -12.39 -13.70 30.62
N PHE A 133 -11.11 -13.46 30.35
CA PHE A 133 -10.47 -12.17 30.53
C PHE A 133 -11.05 -11.13 29.56
N ILE A 134 -11.16 -11.48 28.26
CA ILE A 134 -11.75 -10.63 27.25
C ILE A 134 -13.22 -10.29 27.57
N LYS A 135 -14.01 -11.29 27.99
CA LYS A 135 -15.41 -11.07 28.41
C LYS A 135 -15.51 -10.09 29.58
N ARG A 136 -14.59 -10.16 30.55
CA ARG A 136 -14.56 -9.21 31.68
C ARG A 136 -14.27 -7.80 31.19
N ILE A 137 -13.25 -7.60 30.35
CA ILE A 137 -12.91 -6.30 29.78
C ILE A 137 -14.08 -5.71 28.98
N HIS A 138 -14.73 -6.51 28.12
CA HIS A 138 -15.92 -6.10 27.40
C HIS A 138 -17.05 -5.65 28.32
N LYS A 139 -17.29 -6.40 29.42
CA LYS A 139 -18.32 -6.02 30.41
C LYS A 139 -17.99 -4.66 31.07
N GLU A 140 -16.72 -4.47 31.49
CA GLU A 140 -16.27 -3.24 32.10
C GLU A 140 -16.33 -2.05 31.12
N PHE A 141 -15.99 -2.28 29.85
CA PHE A 141 -16.07 -1.27 28.79
C PHE A 141 -17.53 -0.83 28.56
N ASN A 142 -18.45 -1.80 28.44
CA ASN A 142 -19.87 -1.51 28.21
C ASN A 142 -20.50 -0.77 29.40
N GLN A 143 -20.03 -0.98 30.62
CA GLN A 143 -20.49 -0.25 31.80
C GLN A 143 -20.12 1.24 31.80
N ARG A 144 -19.09 1.60 31.02
CA ARG A 144 -18.60 3.00 30.92
C ARG A 144 -19.42 3.85 29.94
N ASN A 145 -20.40 3.29 29.23
CA ASN A 145 -21.18 3.97 28.17
C ASN A 145 -20.32 4.75 27.17
N LEU A 146 -19.15 4.23 26.86
CA LEU A 146 -18.26 4.81 25.83
C LEU A 146 -18.84 4.50 24.45
N ALA A 147 -18.69 5.44 23.54
CA ALA A 147 -19.06 5.19 22.14
C ALA A 147 -18.29 3.98 21.59
N PRO A 148 -18.95 3.08 20.86
CA PRO A 148 -18.26 1.95 20.23
C PRO A 148 -17.17 2.47 19.29
N ILE A 149 -15.96 1.94 19.45
CA ILE A 149 -14.83 2.24 18.56
C ILE A 149 -14.88 1.22 17.44
N GLU A 150 -14.87 1.69 16.20
CA GLU A 150 -14.74 0.84 15.05
C GLU A 150 -13.36 0.16 15.06
N HIS A 151 -13.36 -1.17 15.05
CA HIS A 151 -12.13 -1.94 14.97
C HIS A 151 -11.61 -1.92 13.54
N LYS A 152 -10.44 -1.33 13.34
CA LYS A 152 -9.75 -1.38 12.06
C LYS A 152 -8.76 -2.53 12.08
N ILE A 153 -9.04 -3.57 11.29
CA ILE A 153 -8.18 -4.74 11.15
C ILE A 153 -7.62 -4.71 9.73
N TYR A 154 -6.31 -4.55 9.62
CA TYR A 154 -5.58 -4.73 8.39
C TYR A 154 -4.93 -6.12 8.37
N ASN A 155 -5.38 -6.96 7.47
CA ASN A 155 -4.74 -8.23 7.16
C ASN A 155 -4.18 -8.18 5.75
N GLY A 156 -2.85 -8.10 5.62
CA GLY A 156 -2.14 -8.05 4.34
C GLY A 156 -2.45 -9.23 3.42
N GLU A 157 -2.72 -10.40 3.95
CA GLU A 157 -2.87 -11.65 3.19
C GLU A 157 -4.30 -11.90 2.68
N THR A 158 -5.32 -11.38 3.37
CA THR A 158 -6.72 -11.65 2.98
C THR A 158 -7.11 -10.83 1.76
N PRO A 159 -7.63 -11.42 0.67
CA PRO A 159 -8.17 -10.67 -0.45
C PRO A 159 -9.24 -9.68 -0.02
N LEU A 160 -9.25 -8.51 -0.64
CA LEU A 160 -10.23 -7.46 -0.35
C LEU A 160 -11.40 -7.60 -1.32
N GLU A 161 -12.59 -7.93 -0.83
CA GLU A 161 -13.78 -8.06 -1.67
C GLU A 161 -14.31 -6.70 -2.12
N MET A 162 -14.74 -6.64 -3.38
CA MET A 162 -15.34 -5.43 -3.93
C MET A 162 -16.73 -5.20 -3.31
N PRO A 163 -17.05 -4.01 -2.79
CA PRO A 163 -18.36 -3.74 -2.21
C PRO A 163 -19.45 -3.77 -3.29
N ASN A 164 -20.60 -4.38 -2.94
CA ASN A 164 -21.74 -4.56 -3.86
C ASN A 164 -22.46 -3.25 -4.26
N THR A 165 -22.08 -2.12 -3.70
CA THR A 165 -22.84 -0.86 -3.77
C THR A 165 -22.07 0.31 -4.37
N LEU A 166 -21.21 0.06 -5.35
CA LEU A 166 -20.61 1.15 -6.12
C LEU A 166 -21.69 1.81 -7.01
N LYS A 167 -22.45 2.74 -6.46
CA LYS A 167 -23.43 3.53 -7.23
C LYS A 167 -22.81 4.90 -7.52
N THR A 168 -22.31 5.10 -8.71
CA THR A 168 -21.86 6.41 -9.15
C THR A 168 -22.12 6.54 -10.65
N ASN A 169 -22.70 7.66 -11.06
CA ASN A 169 -22.87 8.01 -12.47
C ASN A 169 -21.62 8.74 -13.01
N GLU A 170 -20.65 9.02 -12.12
CA GLU A 170 -19.43 9.72 -12.49
C GLU A 170 -18.34 8.72 -12.84
N MET A 171 -17.44 9.10 -13.73
CA MET A 171 -16.32 8.25 -14.10
C MET A 171 -15.28 8.22 -12.99
N ARG A 172 -15.42 7.20 -12.12
CA ARG A 172 -14.53 6.94 -10.99
C ARG A 172 -14.14 5.48 -11.00
N LEU A 173 -12.87 5.18 -10.78
CA LEU A 173 -12.40 3.81 -10.55
C LEU A 173 -12.18 3.57 -9.06
N HIS A 174 -13.03 2.76 -8.46
CA HIS A 174 -12.81 2.24 -7.12
C HIS A 174 -11.84 1.07 -7.23
N LEU A 175 -10.60 1.28 -6.79
CA LEU A 175 -9.52 0.33 -7.01
C LEU A 175 -9.28 -0.59 -5.83
N GLY A 176 -9.54 -0.13 -4.61
CA GLY A 176 -9.21 -0.86 -3.40
C GLY A 176 -9.21 0.04 -2.17
N LYS A 177 -8.39 -0.31 -1.19
CA LYS A 177 -8.21 0.48 0.03
C LYS A 177 -6.75 0.88 0.20
N GLU A 178 -6.52 2.12 0.63
CA GLU A 178 -5.19 2.61 0.96
C GLU A 178 -4.55 1.77 2.06
N VAL A 179 -3.25 1.55 1.93
CA VAL A 179 -2.44 0.85 2.94
C VAL A 179 -2.01 1.88 3.98
N ASP A 180 -2.98 2.32 4.75
CA ASP A 180 -2.78 3.21 5.88
C ASP A 180 -3.71 2.82 7.05
N TYR A 181 -3.61 3.54 8.15
CA TYR A 181 -4.46 3.31 9.32
C TYR A 181 -5.94 3.55 9.01
N ASP A 182 -6.27 4.52 8.18
CA ASP A 182 -7.64 4.88 7.87
C ASP A 182 -8.30 3.94 6.87
N GLN A 183 -7.52 3.20 6.08
CA GLN A 183 -7.99 2.25 5.06
C GLN A 183 -9.07 2.86 4.16
N LYS A 184 -8.85 4.10 3.74
CA LYS A 184 -9.80 4.81 2.87
C LYS A 184 -9.92 4.10 1.53
N ASP A 185 -11.09 4.20 0.93
CA ASP A 185 -11.28 3.72 -0.43
C ASP A 185 -10.41 4.54 -1.39
N LEU A 186 -9.57 3.85 -2.15
CA LEU A 186 -8.81 4.49 -3.22
C LEU A 186 -9.69 4.62 -4.46
N ILE A 187 -9.97 5.87 -4.79
CA ILE A 187 -10.78 6.25 -5.94
C ILE A 187 -9.91 7.04 -6.90
N VAL A 188 -9.83 6.60 -8.15
CA VAL A 188 -9.22 7.37 -9.24
C VAL A 188 -10.32 8.13 -9.95
N GLU A 189 -10.24 9.46 -9.90
CA GLU A 189 -11.11 10.36 -10.63
C GLU A 189 -10.41 10.79 -11.93
N PHE A 190 -11.17 10.84 -13.01
CA PHE A 190 -10.67 11.27 -14.31
C PHE A 190 -11.01 12.74 -14.50
N GLU A 191 -10.12 13.61 -14.06
CA GLU A 191 -10.21 15.05 -14.25
C GLU A 191 -9.73 15.45 -15.65
N SER A 192 -10.09 16.66 -16.11
CA SER A 192 -9.79 17.14 -17.45
C SER A 192 -8.31 17.05 -17.87
N ASN A 193 -7.39 17.15 -16.94
CA ASN A 193 -5.95 17.07 -17.20
C ASN A 193 -5.32 15.70 -16.85
N GLU A 194 -6.09 14.79 -16.28
CA GLU A 194 -5.65 13.47 -15.78
C GLU A 194 -6.63 12.36 -16.23
N SER A 195 -7.10 12.45 -17.48
CA SER A 195 -8.19 11.61 -18.01
C SER A 195 -7.75 10.21 -18.47
N HIS A 196 -6.48 9.87 -18.35
CA HIS A 196 -5.95 8.62 -18.88
C HIS A 196 -5.09 7.91 -17.86
N LEU A 197 -5.11 6.57 -17.87
CA LEU A 197 -4.41 5.74 -16.90
C LEU A 197 -3.42 4.80 -17.60
N LEU A 198 -2.15 4.83 -17.20
CA LEU A 198 -1.16 3.83 -17.57
C LEU A 198 -1.06 2.78 -16.46
N VAL A 199 -1.25 1.53 -16.81
CA VAL A 199 -1.09 0.40 -15.89
C VAL A 199 0.17 -0.39 -16.26
N VAL A 200 1.07 -0.57 -15.31
CA VAL A 200 2.30 -1.36 -15.50
C VAL A 200 2.23 -2.60 -14.63
N SER A 201 2.24 -3.77 -15.28
CA SER A 201 2.25 -5.06 -14.58
C SER A 201 2.89 -6.15 -15.42
N GLN A 202 3.87 -6.86 -14.84
CA GLN A 202 4.54 -7.98 -15.49
C GLN A 202 3.79 -9.31 -15.33
N ASP A 203 2.87 -9.38 -14.40
CA ASP A 203 2.06 -10.56 -14.13
C ASP A 203 0.76 -10.51 -14.95
N LEU A 204 0.54 -11.54 -15.79
CA LEU A 204 -0.64 -11.64 -16.64
C LEU A 204 -1.93 -11.75 -15.82
N ASN A 205 -1.93 -12.55 -14.76
CA ASN A 205 -3.11 -12.74 -13.91
C ASN A 205 -3.49 -11.44 -13.21
N ALA A 206 -2.49 -10.68 -12.76
CA ALA A 206 -2.71 -9.37 -12.16
C ALA A 206 -3.31 -8.36 -13.16
N ARG A 207 -2.84 -8.35 -14.42
CA ARG A 207 -3.44 -7.53 -15.49
C ARG A 207 -4.90 -7.89 -15.73
N ILE A 208 -5.18 -9.19 -15.85
CA ILE A 208 -6.56 -9.70 -16.05
C ILE A 208 -7.46 -9.32 -14.88
N ALA A 209 -6.99 -9.45 -13.64
CA ALA A 209 -7.74 -9.04 -12.45
C ALA A 209 -8.07 -7.56 -12.48
N LEU A 210 -7.10 -6.70 -12.83
CA LEU A 210 -7.33 -5.25 -12.96
C LEU A 210 -8.30 -4.93 -14.12
N MET A 211 -8.19 -5.63 -15.25
CA MET A 211 -9.14 -5.46 -16.36
C MET A 211 -10.58 -5.75 -15.93
N LYS A 212 -10.80 -6.85 -15.20
CA LYS A 212 -12.12 -7.20 -14.65
C LYS A 212 -12.62 -6.13 -13.68
N LEU A 213 -11.75 -5.69 -12.75
CA LEU A 213 -12.07 -4.63 -11.81
C LEU A 213 -12.51 -3.34 -12.54
N PHE A 214 -11.76 -2.94 -13.56
CA PHE A 214 -12.09 -1.75 -14.36
C PHE A 214 -13.41 -1.94 -15.11
N ALA A 215 -13.62 -3.09 -15.76
CA ALA A 215 -14.86 -3.37 -16.47
C ALA A 215 -16.10 -3.33 -15.54
N GLN A 216 -15.96 -3.81 -14.32
CA GLN A 216 -17.02 -3.69 -13.32
C GLN A 216 -17.33 -2.22 -12.95
N ASN A 217 -16.30 -1.41 -12.80
CA ASN A 217 -16.45 0.03 -12.56
C ASN A 217 -17.13 0.72 -13.76
N PHE A 218 -16.71 0.42 -15.00
CA PHE A 218 -17.29 1.01 -16.21
C PHE A 218 -18.76 0.61 -16.40
N LYS A 219 -19.10 -0.64 -16.12
CA LYS A 219 -20.47 -1.10 -16.13
C LYS A 219 -21.34 -0.32 -15.14
N THR A 220 -20.82 -0.08 -13.94
CA THR A 220 -21.51 0.68 -12.89
C THR A 220 -21.69 2.15 -13.30
N ALA A 221 -20.71 2.74 -13.98
CA ALA A 221 -20.74 4.10 -14.49
C ALA A 221 -21.48 4.22 -15.86
N ASN A 222 -22.07 3.13 -16.37
CA ASN A 222 -22.74 3.08 -17.66
C ASN A 222 -21.86 3.57 -18.83
N LYS A 223 -20.57 3.18 -18.83
CA LYS A 223 -19.60 3.51 -19.85
C LYS A 223 -19.45 2.35 -20.84
N GLU A 224 -19.35 2.65 -22.14
CA GLU A 224 -19.03 1.67 -23.18
C GLU A 224 -17.54 1.33 -23.13
N LEU A 225 -17.21 0.04 -23.04
CA LEU A 225 -15.82 -0.43 -23.03
C LEU A 225 -15.41 -0.96 -24.41
N LEU A 226 -14.41 -0.32 -25.00
CA LEU A 226 -13.74 -0.77 -26.22
C LEU A 226 -12.40 -1.40 -25.83
N PHE A 227 -12.20 -2.65 -26.16
CA PHE A 227 -11.00 -3.40 -25.76
C PHE A 227 -10.16 -3.80 -26.97
N TYR A 228 -8.94 -3.27 -27.05
CA TYR A 228 -7.94 -3.68 -28.02
C TYR A 228 -6.96 -4.67 -27.38
N ASN A 229 -6.99 -5.91 -27.88
CA ASN A 229 -6.11 -6.97 -27.41
C ASN A 229 -4.87 -7.08 -28.32
N ALA A 230 -3.74 -6.51 -27.88
CA ALA A 230 -2.45 -6.68 -28.57
C ALA A 230 -1.76 -8.00 -28.22
N GLU A 231 -2.10 -8.60 -27.09
CA GLU A 231 -1.50 -9.83 -26.60
C GLU A 231 -2.11 -11.08 -27.25
N LYS A 232 -1.43 -11.69 -28.21
CA LYS A 232 -1.90 -12.94 -28.86
C LYS A 232 -2.03 -14.13 -27.90
N ARG A 233 -1.44 -14.08 -26.72
CA ARG A 233 -1.44 -15.14 -25.71
C ARG A 233 -2.71 -15.17 -24.85
N LEU A 234 -3.52 -14.11 -24.86
CA LEU A 234 -4.78 -14.02 -24.12
C LEU A 234 -5.91 -14.93 -24.62
N VAL A 235 -5.65 -15.86 -25.53
CA VAL A 235 -6.70 -16.68 -26.17
C VAL A 235 -7.51 -17.51 -25.17
N ARG A 236 -6.87 -18.02 -24.12
CA ARG A 236 -7.54 -18.81 -23.07
C ARG A 236 -8.36 -17.96 -22.11
N GLU A 237 -7.85 -16.79 -21.80
CA GLU A 237 -8.41 -15.84 -20.85
C GLU A 237 -9.55 -15.00 -21.47
N LEU A 238 -9.63 -14.91 -22.80
CA LEU A 238 -10.67 -14.15 -23.50
C LEU A 238 -12.09 -14.61 -23.15
N ASP A 239 -12.32 -15.90 -22.96
CA ASP A 239 -13.65 -16.41 -22.62
C ASP A 239 -14.05 -16.02 -21.18
N GLU A 240 -13.08 -15.89 -20.29
CA GLU A 240 -13.31 -15.37 -18.95
C GLU A 240 -13.55 -13.84 -18.97
N LEU A 241 -12.76 -13.11 -19.73
CA LEU A 241 -12.92 -11.66 -19.90
C LEU A 241 -14.29 -11.31 -20.52
N LYS A 242 -14.79 -12.10 -21.47
CA LYS A 242 -16.13 -11.93 -22.06
C LYS A 242 -17.26 -12.03 -21.03
N LYS A 243 -17.13 -12.88 -20.00
CA LYS A 243 -18.09 -12.95 -18.90
C LYS A 243 -18.18 -11.62 -18.13
N HIS A 244 -17.12 -10.86 -18.12
CA HIS A 244 -17.04 -9.53 -17.53
C HIS A 244 -17.30 -8.39 -18.56
N HIS A 245 -17.92 -8.70 -19.70
CA HIS A 245 -18.23 -7.75 -20.78
C HIS A 245 -17.00 -7.14 -21.47
N ILE A 246 -15.84 -7.79 -21.38
CA ILE A 246 -14.63 -7.38 -22.07
C ILE A 246 -14.52 -8.19 -23.35
N THR A 247 -14.89 -7.59 -24.47
CA THR A 247 -14.83 -8.25 -25.78
C THR A 247 -13.82 -7.54 -26.66
N PRO A 248 -12.81 -8.24 -27.22
CA PRO A 248 -11.82 -7.59 -28.07
C PRO A 248 -12.44 -7.07 -29.36
N MET A 249 -11.97 -5.92 -29.78
CA MET A 249 -12.32 -5.34 -31.07
C MET A 249 -11.84 -6.25 -32.20
N ARG A 250 -12.61 -6.32 -33.28
CA ARG A 250 -12.24 -7.05 -34.47
C ARG A 250 -11.42 -6.22 -35.47
N SER A 251 -11.56 -4.93 -35.42
CA SER A 251 -10.86 -3.97 -36.29
C SER A 251 -9.49 -3.60 -35.73
N PRO A 252 -8.52 -3.23 -36.58
CA PRO A 252 -7.27 -2.63 -36.14
C PRO A 252 -7.50 -1.40 -35.27
N LEU A 253 -6.61 -1.15 -34.30
CA LEU A 253 -6.73 -0.04 -33.36
C LEU A 253 -6.95 1.30 -34.09
N MET A 254 -6.16 1.58 -35.10
CA MET A 254 -6.18 2.86 -35.80
C MET A 254 -7.46 3.11 -36.58
N SER A 255 -8.09 2.06 -37.11
CA SER A 255 -9.39 2.19 -37.77
C SER A 255 -10.53 2.51 -36.81
N VAL A 256 -10.38 2.12 -35.55
CA VAL A 256 -11.35 2.47 -34.49
C VAL A 256 -11.18 3.92 -34.05
N LEU A 257 -9.96 4.42 -33.98
CA LEU A 257 -9.68 5.84 -33.67
C LEU A 257 -10.14 6.77 -34.78
N ASP A 258 -10.14 6.32 -36.04
CA ASP A 258 -10.64 7.08 -37.20
C ASP A 258 -12.19 7.11 -37.26
N THR A 259 -12.87 6.09 -36.76
CA THR A 259 -14.32 6.08 -36.57
C THR A 259 -14.61 6.73 -35.23
N ALA A 260 -15.37 7.80 -35.21
CA ALA A 260 -15.75 8.50 -33.99
C ALA A 260 -16.21 7.51 -32.92
N MET A 261 -15.42 7.34 -31.87
CA MET A 261 -15.85 6.63 -30.69
C MET A 261 -17.07 7.34 -30.10
N ASN A 262 -18.03 6.57 -29.62
CA ASN A 262 -19.18 7.17 -28.95
C ASN A 262 -18.73 8.00 -27.73
N PRO A 263 -19.35 9.14 -27.46
CA PRO A 263 -19.20 9.81 -26.17
C PRO A 263 -19.44 8.83 -25.03
N ASN A 264 -18.83 9.05 -23.88
CA ASN A 264 -18.94 8.15 -22.73
C ASN A 264 -18.27 6.78 -22.89
N SER A 265 -17.30 6.65 -23.75
CA SER A 265 -16.59 5.38 -23.97
C SER A 265 -15.22 5.35 -23.28
N VAL A 266 -14.74 4.15 -23.04
CA VAL A 266 -13.39 3.89 -22.51
C VAL A 266 -12.66 2.97 -23.49
N LEU A 267 -11.50 3.42 -23.97
CA LEU A 267 -10.59 2.59 -24.75
C LEU A 267 -9.59 1.92 -23.82
N MET A 268 -9.59 0.62 -23.79
CA MET A 268 -8.62 -0.18 -23.05
C MET A 268 -7.70 -0.92 -24.01
N ILE A 269 -6.40 -0.67 -23.93
CA ILE A 269 -5.36 -1.30 -24.75
C ILE A 269 -4.56 -2.24 -23.86
N ASP A 270 -4.62 -3.55 -24.16
CA ASP A 270 -3.78 -4.52 -23.46
C ASP A 270 -2.42 -4.65 -24.11
N ASN A 271 -1.42 -4.77 -23.25
CA ASN A 271 -0.01 -5.01 -23.58
C ASN A 271 0.57 -4.09 -24.67
N LEU A 272 0.83 -2.85 -24.27
CA LEU A 272 1.45 -1.84 -25.11
C LEU A 272 2.77 -2.31 -25.78
N ASN A 273 3.53 -3.19 -25.13
CA ASN A 273 4.79 -3.73 -25.67
C ASN A 273 4.56 -4.55 -26.96
N GLU A 274 3.39 -5.18 -27.12
CA GLU A 274 3.02 -5.99 -28.28
C GLU A 274 2.17 -5.22 -29.30
N ALA A 275 1.73 -4.02 -28.96
CA ALA A 275 0.92 -3.16 -29.83
C ALA A 275 1.78 -2.52 -30.92
N LYS A 276 2.19 -3.30 -31.91
CA LYS A 276 3.12 -2.90 -33.00
C LYS A 276 2.64 -1.68 -33.79
N GLU A 277 1.36 -1.48 -33.90
CA GLU A 277 0.77 -0.29 -34.53
C GLU A 277 1.25 0.99 -33.83
N LEU A 278 1.37 0.98 -32.50
CA LEU A 278 1.85 2.11 -31.71
C LEU A 278 3.38 2.27 -31.69
N HIS A 279 4.11 1.46 -32.46
CA HIS A 279 5.53 1.66 -32.70
C HIS A 279 5.79 2.56 -33.92
N ASP A 280 4.77 2.80 -34.74
CA ASP A 280 4.86 3.72 -35.87
C ASP A 280 4.55 5.16 -35.42
N LYS A 281 5.35 6.11 -35.90
CA LYS A 281 5.22 7.53 -35.50
C LYS A 281 3.92 8.16 -35.96
N ILE A 282 3.42 7.75 -37.13
CA ILE A 282 2.18 8.28 -37.73
C ILE A 282 0.99 7.79 -36.90
N GLU A 283 1.02 6.53 -36.51
CA GLU A 283 -0.06 5.91 -35.73
C GLU A 283 -0.11 6.46 -34.29
N VAL A 284 1.06 6.77 -33.71
CA VAL A 284 1.16 7.46 -32.42
C VAL A 284 0.54 8.86 -32.48
N GLU A 285 0.72 9.63 -33.58
CA GLU A 285 0.09 10.94 -33.73
C GLU A 285 -1.45 10.85 -33.86
N LYS A 286 -1.99 9.78 -34.45
CA LYS A 286 -3.45 9.54 -34.45
C LYS A 286 -3.97 9.29 -33.02
N LEU A 287 -3.28 8.44 -32.24
CA LEU A 287 -3.64 8.22 -30.85
C LEU A 287 -3.56 9.54 -30.05
N LYS A 288 -2.52 10.34 -30.26
CA LYS A 288 -2.38 11.66 -29.65
C LYS A 288 -3.58 12.55 -29.95
N SER A 289 -3.96 12.66 -31.23
CA SER A 289 -5.11 13.46 -31.64
C SER A 289 -6.42 12.98 -31.02
N PHE A 290 -6.57 11.67 -30.82
CA PHE A 290 -7.68 11.10 -30.07
C PHE A 290 -7.65 11.56 -28.60
N LEU A 291 -6.51 11.39 -27.91
CA LEU A 291 -6.37 11.72 -26.49
C LEU A 291 -6.61 13.20 -26.19
N GLU A 292 -6.16 14.09 -27.07
CA GLU A 292 -6.38 15.54 -26.95
C GLU A 292 -7.86 15.94 -27.01
N LYS A 293 -8.67 15.18 -27.74
CA LYS A 293 -10.12 15.42 -27.88
C LYS A 293 -10.96 14.59 -26.92
N ALA A 294 -10.39 13.53 -26.40
CA ALA A 294 -11.13 12.52 -25.64
C ALA A 294 -11.78 13.10 -24.39
N THR A 295 -11.08 13.98 -23.71
CA THR A 295 -11.55 14.59 -22.45
C THR A 295 -12.82 15.41 -22.66
N ASP A 296 -12.88 16.20 -23.72
CA ASP A 296 -14.05 17.04 -24.05
C ASP A 296 -15.29 16.20 -24.41
N ASN A 297 -15.06 14.93 -24.83
CA ASN A 297 -16.09 13.99 -25.22
C ASN A 297 -16.40 12.95 -24.14
N GLU A 298 -15.89 13.11 -22.92
CA GLU A 298 -15.97 12.12 -21.85
C GLU A 298 -15.46 10.72 -22.25
N GLN A 299 -14.43 10.70 -23.09
CA GLN A 299 -13.74 9.50 -23.52
C GLN A 299 -12.46 9.33 -22.74
N TYR A 300 -12.13 8.10 -22.38
CA TYR A 300 -10.97 7.81 -21.53
C TYR A 300 -10.13 6.72 -22.17
N CYS A 301 -8.84 6.70 -21.85
CA CYS A 301 -7.93 5.68 -22.35
C CYS A 301 -7.17 5.05 -21.20
N ILE A 302 -7.17 3.71 -21.15
CA ILE A 302 -6.38 2.91 -20.22
C ILE A 302 -5.44 2.03 -21.00
N ILE A 303 -4.15 2.16 -20.75
CA ILE A 303 -3.11 1.36 -21.43
C ILE A 303 -2.41 0.47 -20.42
N PHE A 304 -2.31 -0.82 -20.72
CA PHE A 304 -1.50 -1.77 -19.98
C PHE A 304 -0.15 -1.95 -20.65
N ALA A 305 0.92 -1.84 -19.90
CA ALA A 305 2.28 -2.16 -20.31
C ALA A 305 2.82 -3.33 -19.48
N HIS A 306 3.38 -4.32 -20.16
CA HIS A 306 4.06 -5.43 -19.49
C HIS A 306 5.43 -4.99 -18.93
N ASP A 307 6.21 -4.27 -19.73
CA ASP A 307 7.52 -3.75 -19.36
C ASP A 307 7.70 -2.30 -19.82
N PHE A 308 7.40 -1.37 -18.93
CA PHE A 308 7.53 0.05 -19.20
C PHE A 308 8.99 0.50 -19.31
N LYS A 309 9.92 -0.18 -18.61
CA LYS A 309 11.36 0.07 -18.73
C LYS A 309 11.82 -0.17 -20.18
N GLN A 310 11.40 -1.27 -20.79
CA GLN A 310 11.75 -1.60 -22.17
C GLN A 310 11.25 -0.53 -23.14
N ILE A 311 10.02 -0.06 -22.97
CA ILE A 311 9.47 1.04 -23.79
C ILE A 311 10.28 2.31 -23.56
N ASN A 312 10.57 2.66 -22.31
CA ASN A 312 11.30 3.87 -21.96
C ASN A 312 12.75 3.87 -22.46
N ALA A 313 13.40 2.72 -22.55
CA ALA A 313 14.76 2.57 -23.02
C ALA A 313 14.89 2.51 -24.56
N ASN A 314 13.80 2.31 -25.29
CA ASN A 314 13.82 2.16 -26.74
C ASN A 314 13.79 3.51 -27.45
N TYR A 315 14.89 3.89 -28.10
CA TYR A 315 15.03 5.14 -28.84
C TYR A 315 14.08 5.25 -30.04
N ASN A 316 13.66 4.13 -30.62
CA ASN A 316 12.70 4.14 -31.74
C ASN A 316 11.28 4.49 -31.30
N LEU A 317 10.99 4.49 -30.00
CA LEU A 317 9.68 4.78 -29.41
C LEU A 317 9.59 6.18 -28.77
N ASP A 318 10.43 7.13 -29.16
CA ASP A 318 10.47 8.47 -28.56
C ASP A 318 9.12 9.20 -28.59
N LYS A 319 8.41 9.12 -29.71
CA LYS A 319 7.06 9.69 -29.85
C LYS A 319 6.06 9.06 -28.90
N LEU A 320 6.09 7.73 -28.77
CA LEU A 320 5.22 7.01 -27.84
C LEU A 320 5.54 7.37 -26.39
N LYS A 321 6.84 7.49 -26.04
CA LYS A 321 7.26 7.95 -24.70
C LYS A 321 6.77 9.35 -24.38
N GLU A 322 6.90 10.26 -25.34
CA GLU A 322 6.43 11.64 -25.22
C GLU A 322 4.91 11.65 -24.98
N LEU A 323 4.14 10.91 -25.76
CA LEU A 323 2.71 10.76 -25.62
C LEU A 323 2.34 10.22 -24.22
N LEU A 324 2.98 9.12 -23.77
CA LEU A 324 2.69 8.52 -22.47
C LEU A 324 3.04 9.48 -21.32
N ASN A 325 4.12 10.24 -21.42
CA ASN A 325 4.50 11.20 -20.41
C ASN A 325 3.60 12.43 -20.37
N ASN A 326 3.05 12.85 -21.51
CA ASN A 326 2.20 14.02 -21.59
C ASN A 326 0.75 13.74 -21.21
N HIS A 327 0.19 12.59 -21.59
CA HIS A 327 -1.23 12.29 -21.43
C HIS A 327 -1.55 11.31 -20.30
N PHE A 328 -0.59 10.49 -19.84
CA PHE A 328 -0.81 9.50 -18.78
C PHE A 328 -0.12 9.92 -17.49
N LYS A 329 -0.69 10.93 -16.84
CA LYS A 329 -0.16 11.44 -15.55
C LYS A 329 -0.46 10.51 -14.41
N GLN A 330 -1.58 9.82 -14.44
CA GLN A 330 -1.92 8.76 -13.49
C GLN A 330 -1.34 7.43 -13.96
N ARG A 331 -0.60 6.76 -13.08
CA ARG A 331 0.08 5.51 -13.38
C ARG A 331 -0.14 4.52 -12.25
N LEU A 332 -0.50 3.31 -12.59
CA LEU A 332 -0.73 2.25 -11.63
C LEU A 332 0.33 1.16 -11.80
N ALA A 333 1.04 0.84 -10.74
CA ALA A 333 2.01 -0.26 -10.69
C ALA A 333 1.45 -1.40 -9.85
N PHE A 334 1.39 -2.62 -10.42
CA PHE A 334 0.95 -3.82 -9.72
C PHE A 334 1.77 -5.03 -10.19
N LYS A 335 2.29 -5.82 -9.24
CA LYS A 335 3.16 -6.96 -9.57
C LYS A 335 4.33 -6.55 -10.50
N CYS A 336 4.99 -5.45 -10.16
CA CYS A 336 6.10 -4.88 -10.91
C CYS A 336 7.44 -5.21 -10.26
N ASN A 337 8.46 -5.45 -11.08
CA ASN A 337 9.83 -5.51 -10.60
C ASN A 337 10.39 -4.12 -10.27
N ARG A 338 11.51 -4.12 -9.54
CA ARG A 338 12.18 -2.89 -9.09
C ARG A 338 12.56 -1.95 -10.24
N GLU A 339 12.91 -2.50 -11.40
CA GLU A 339 13.35 -1.73 -12.56
C GLU A 339 12.20 -0.91 -13.17
N ASN A 340 11.01 -1.52 -13.31
CA ASN A 340 9.82 -0.79 -13.75
C ASN A 340 9.38 0.27 -12.71
N LEU A 341 9.46 -0.06 -11.42
CA LEU A 341 9.16 0.90 -10.35
C LEU A 341 10.11 2.10 -10.39
N SER A 342 11.40 1.89 -10.65
CA SER A 342 12.38 2.97 -10.77
C SER A 342 12.05 3.92 -11.92
N VAL A 343 11.69 3.39 -13.11
CA VAL A 343 11.28 4.21 -14.25
C VAL A 343 10.00 5.01 -13.98
N LEU A 344 9.12 4.45 -13.15
CA LEU A 344 7.90 5.13 -12.67
C LEU A 344 8.18 6.15 -11.55
N LYS A 345 9.45 6.37 -11.17
CA LYS A 345 9.88 7.20 -10.04
C LYS A 345 9.34 6.73 -8.69
N SER A 346 9.25 5.42 -8.52
CA SER A 346 8.75 4.78 -7.31
C SER A 346 9.76 3.71 -6.85
N GLU A 347 10.73 4.09 -6.04
CA GLU A 347 11.88 3.25 -5.68
C GLU A 347 11.59 2.14 -4.65
N GLN A 348 10.49 2.27 -3.89
CA GLN A 348 10.15 1.31 -2.83
C GLN A 348 9.57 0.02 -3.41
N LYS A 349 10.03 -1.13 -2.88
CA LYS A 349 9.45 -2.44 -3.20
C LYS A 349 7.97 -2.47 -2.83
N LEU A 350 7.13 -2.98 -3.71
CA LEU A 350 5.73 -3.25 -3.43
C LEU A 350 5.58 -4.58 -2.72
N HIS A 351 4.70 -4.64 -1.72
CA HIS A 351 4.24 -5.92 -1.18
C HIS A 351 3.49 -6.70 -2.28
N GLU A 352 3.56 -8.04 -2.21
CA GLU A 352 3.01 -8.92 -3.27
C GLU A 352 1.54 -8.69 -3.62
N LEU A 353 0.73 -8.31 -2.64
CA LEU A 353 -0.70 -8.09 -2.78
C LEU A 353 -1.09 -6.61 -2.95
N ASN A 354 -0.12 -5.70 -2.90
CA ASN A 354 -0.36 -4.28 -2.99
C ASN A 354 -0.07 -3.75 -4.39
N ALA A 355 -0.78 -2.69 -4.75
CA ALA A 355 -0.55 -1.89 -5.93
C ALA A 355 -0.18 -0.46 -5.51
N ARG A 356 0.35 0.33 -6.44
CA ARG A 356 0.70 1.72 -6.20
C ARG A 356 0.14 2.60 -7.29
N LEU A 357 -0.65 3.59 -6.90
CA LEU A 357 -1.07 4.68 -7.77
C LEU A 357 -0.04 5.80 -7.67
N ILE A 358 0.47 6.23 -8.80
CA ILE A 358 1.50 7.26 -8.94
C ILE A 358 0.90 8.41 -9.74
N ASN A 359 0.91 9.62 -9.20
CA ASN A 359 0.57 10.83 -9.92
C ASN A 359 1.84 11.55 -10.34
N ALA A 360 2.18 11.45 -11.63
CA ALA A 360 3.41 12.02 -12.19
C ALA A 360 3.42 13.56 -12.23
N SER A 361 2.24 14.21 -12.17
CA SER A 361 2.12 15.68 -12.12
C SER A 361 2.39 16.22 -10.72
N LYS A 362 1.92 15.50 -9.69
CA LYS A 362 2.00 15.93 -8.29
C LYS A 362 3.22 15.33 -7.57
N ASP A 363 4.00 14.51 -8.26
CA ASP A 363 5.12 13.73 -7.69
C ASP A 363 4.73 12.99 -6.40
N SER A 364 3.54 12.40 -6.42
CA SER A 364 2.93 11.71 -5.28
C SER A 364 2.60 10.27 -5.63
N HIS A 365 2.59 9.42 -4.61
CA HIS A 365 2.17 8.03 -4.77
C HIS A 365 1.37 7.56 -3.56
N THR A 366 0.41 6.67 -3.81
CA THR A 366 -0.41 6.03 -2.78
C THR A 366 -0.34 4.53 -2.97
N GLU A 367 0.06 3.82 -1.93
CA GLU A 367 0.02 2.35 -1.90
C GLU A 367 -1.35 1.89 -1.44
N PHE A 368 -1.88 0.88 -2.10
CA PHE A 368 -3.20 0.36 -1.80
C PHE A 368 -3.29 -1.15 -2.07
N LYS A 369 -4.25 -1.78 -1.43
CA LYS A 369 -4.64 -3.16 -1.67
C LYS A 369 -5.81 -3.17 -2.65
N PRO A 370 -5.64 -3.74 -3.86
CA PRO A 370 -6.71 -3.79 -4.84
C PRO A 370 -7.87 -4.69 -4.38
N PHE A 371 -9.09 -4.37 -4.84
CA PHE A 371 -10.21 -5.31 -4.74
C PHE A 371 -9.94 -6.54 -5.60
N SER A 372 -10.30 -7.71 -5.09
CA SER A 372 -10.33 -8.98 -5.84
C SER A 372 -11.75 -9.22 -6.39
N LEU A 373 -11.81 -9.76 -7.58
CA LEU A 373 -13.04 -10.20 -8.25
C LEU A 373 -13.02 -11.71 -8.42
#